data_599f6ec93b9d5138c4c64af405042bc1
#
_entry.id   599f6ec93b9d5138c4c64af405042bc1
#
_cell.length_a   1.000
_cell.length_b   1.000
_cell.length_c   1.000
_cell.angle_alpha   90.00
_cell.angle_beta   90.00
_cell.angle_gamma   90.00
#
_symmetry.space_group_name_H-M   'P 1'
#
loop_
_entity.id
_entity.type
_entity.pdbx_description
1 polymer ?
#
loop_
_entity_poly.entity_id
_entity_poly.type
_entity_poly.pdbx_seq_one_letter_code
_entity_poly.pdbx_strand_id
1 'polypeptide(L)'
;QEPLNAGAPQAATLKTADEKALMREEMRIAKKYMNGFPFFMAFWGIFNLLCWLALWPLVISGIMPLWAGFIIATLNVTLCYLPSHEAQHSNYAPPGHPLRWLNELIGYVSTIPLVLPFKTARITHMDHHSFTNDPERDPDYGVKAKNAFAAIMQGLFRRQPGNADAYGLLLQKKAESGNKLAERAIVEALVQTTSFYLILAALAWSGYALEAALLWWLPRHLGMTYISLFLSWFPHHPMTEQGRYRNTRSFHHWYGNIVALGMEYHIVHHLHPGIPLNRNAAAFREMRPLLVERGCRLED
;
A
#
# COMPACT_ATOMS: atom_id res chain seq x y z
N GLN A 1 6.62 -24.24 -47.43
CA GLN A 1 7.64 -23.80 -46.45
C GLN A 1 7.74 -22.27 -46.48
N GLU A 2 7.01 -21.60 -45.59
CA GLU A 2 7.22 -20.18 -45.31
C GLU A 2 8.05 -20.05 -44.02
N PRO A 3 9.03 -19.12 -43.95
CA PRO A 3 9.87 -18.96 -42.80
C PRO A 3 9.14 -18.18 -41.69
N LEU A 4 9.18 -18.74 -40.49
CA LEU A 4 8.80 -18.11 -39.25
C LEU A 4 9.57 -16.78 -39.07
N ASN A 5 8.84 -15.67 -39.12
CA ASN A 5 9.35 -14.35 -38.83
C ASN A 5 9.47 -14.20 -37.30
N ALA A 6 10.65 -14.49 -36.76
CA ALA A 6 11.01 -14.20 -35.38
C ALA A 6 10.98 -12.67 -35.21
N GLY A 7 9.99 -12.18 -34.47
CA GLY A 7 9.88 -10.78 -34.11
C GLY A 7 11.15 -10.29 -33.45
N ALA A 8 11.84 -9.37 -34.09
CA ALA A 8 12.97 -8.68 -33.52
C ALA A 8 12.58 -7.99 -32.21
N PRO A 9 13.42 -7.98 -31.16
CA PRO A 9 13.16 -7.22 -29.96
C PRO A 9 12.98 -5.76 -30.34
N GLN A 10 11.86 -5.15 -29.90
CA GLN A 10 11.63 -3.71 -30.09
C GLN A 10 12.86 -2.96 -29.58
N ALA A 11 13.57 -2.34 -30.51
CA ALA A 11 14.73 -1.50 -30.23
C ALA A 11 14.29 -0.45 -29.19
N ALA A 12 14.97 -0.43 -28.04
CA ALA A 12 14.80 0.63 -27.05
C ALA A 12 15.07 1.95 -27.79
N THR A 13 14.03 2.73 -28.05
CA THR A 13 14.10 4.03 -28.70
C THR A 13 15.07 4.88 -27.89
N LEU A 14 16.19 5.27 -28.47
CA LEU A 14 17.15 6.18 -27.85
C LEU A 14 16.40 7.45 -27.49
N LYS A 15 16.27 7.73 -26.20
CA LYS A 15 15.60 8.94 -25.70
C LYS A 15 16.28 10.15 -26.29
N THR A 16 15.49 11.12 -26.77
CA THR A 16 15.99 12.39 -27.29
C THR A 16 16.82 13.14 -26.24
N ALA A 17 17.63 14.10 -26.66
CA ALA A 17 18.41 14.91 -25.73
C ALA A 17 17.51 15.65 -24.72
N ASP A 18 16.36 16.13 -25.20
CA ASP A 18 15.36 16.83 -24.39
C ASP A 18 14.71 15.91 -23.34
N GLU A 19 14.36 14.68 -23.72
CA GLU A 19 13.84 13.69 -22.76
C GLU A 19 14.85 13.36 -21.66
N LYS A 20 16.15 13.26 -22.00
CA LYS A 20 17.21 13.04 -21.02
C LYS A 20 17.39 14.25 -20.10
N ALA A 21 17.22 15.46 -20.62
CA ALA A 21 17.29 16.69 -19.82
C ALA A 21 16.12 16.76 -18.82
N LEU A 22 14.89 16.49 -19.27
CA LEU A 22 13.71 16.43 -18.43
C LEU A 22 13.84 15.36 -17.31
N MET A 23 14.35 14.18 -17.65
CA MET A 23 14.58 13.12 -16.65
C MET A 23 15.63 13.51 -15.61
N ARG A 24 16.70 14.22 -16.02
CA ARG A 24 17.72 14.72 -15.07
C ARG A 24 17.14 15.75 -14.11
N GLU A 25 16.33 16.66 -14.62
CA GLU A 25 15.69 17.70 -13.80
C GLU A 25 14.67 17.08 -12.85
N GLU A 26 13.83 16.18 -13.33
CA GLU A 26 12.89 15.41 -12.50
C GLU A 26 13.62 14.69 -11.35
N MET A 27 14.72 14.00 -11.65
CA MET A 27 15.53 13.32 -10.65
C MET A 27 16.22 14.29 -9.68
N ARG A 28 16.65 15.46 -10.16
CA ARG A 28 17.24 16.51 -9.32
C ARG A 28 16.24 16.99 -8.26
N ILE A 29 15.02 17.24 -8.69
CA ILE A 29 13.92 17.62 -7.78
C ILE A 29 13.62 16.47 -6.82
N ALA A 30 13.45 15.24 -7.31
CA ALA A 30 13.15 14.08 -6.49
C ALA A 30 14.19 13.89 -5.37
N LYS A 31 15.47 13.94 -5.68
CA LYS A 31 16.56 13.78 -4.70
C LYS A 31 16.50 14.80 -3.56
N LYS A 32 16.00 16.01 -3.80
CA LYS A 32 15.83 17.03 -2.77
C LYS A 32 14.82 16.57 -1.68
N TYR A 33 13.82 15.81 -2.08
CA TYR A 33 12.75 15.34 -1.19
C TYR A 33 12.97 13.91 -0.66
N MET A 34 13.85 13.12 -1.28
CA MET A 34 14.20 11.78 -0.80
C MET A 34 15.09 11.81 0.46
N ASN A 35 15.77 12.91 0.73
CA ASN A 35 16.70 13.01 1.85
C ASN A 35 15.98 13.16 3.18
N GLY A 36 16.44 12.39 4.17
CA GLY A 36 16.02 12.48 5.56
C GLY A 36 15.01 11.42 5.98
N PHE A 37 15.14 11.03 7.22
CA PHE A 37 14.32 10.01 7.87
C PHE A 37 12.87 10.52 8.06
N PRO A 38 11.82 9.72 7.74
CA PRO A 38 10.43 10.12 7.93
C PRO A 38 9.97 9.91 9.40
N PHE A 39 10.47 10.73 10.30
CA PHE A 39 10.24 10.63 11.75
C PHE A 39 8.77 10.53 12.14
N PHE A 40 7.92 11.35 11.54
CA PHE A 40 6.49 11.33 11.86
C PHE A 40 5.87 9.97 11.58
N MET A 41 6.16 9.37 10.42
CA MET A 41 5.61 8.06 10.06
C MET A 41 6.18 6.94 10.95
N ALA A 42 7.46 7.00 11.30
CA ALA A 42 8.07 6.06 12.23
C ALA A 42 7.43 6.12 13.62
N PHE A 43 7.30 7.33 14.16
CA PHE A 43 6.62 7.58 15.44
C PHE A 43 5.17 7.11 15.38
N TRP A 44 4.44 7.50 14.32
CA TRP A 44 3.05 7.13 14.16
C TRP A 44 2.84 5.62 14.13
N GLY A 45 3.69 4.86 13.42
CA GLY A 45 3.58 3.41 13.33
C GLY A 45 3.63 2.72 14.71
N ILE A 46 4.54 3.16 15.57
CA ILE A 46 4.67 2.61 16.93
C ILE A 46 3.56 3.14 17.85
N PHE A 47 3.36 4.45 17.86
CA PHE A 47 2.36 5.09 18.73
C PHE A 47 0.94 4.58 18.45
N ASN A 48 0.56 4.47 17.19
CA ASN A 48 -0.75 3.97 16.78
C ASN A 48 -0.99 2.52 17.23
N LEU A 49 0.04 1.67 17.13
CA LEU A 49 -0.04 0.31 17.66
C LEU A 49 -0.22 0.30 19.17
N LEU A 50 0.55 1.11 19.90
CA LEU A 50 0.42 1.20 21.36
C LEU A 50 -0.97 1.71 21.79
N CYS A 51 -1.52 2.69 21.07
CA CYS A 51 -2.90 3.15 21.29
C CYS A 51 -3.91 2.03 21.08
N TRP A 52 -3.79 1.28 19.98
CA TRP A 52 -4.68 0.15 19.71
C TRP A 52 -4.58 -0.94 20.77
N LEU A 53 -3.38 -1.28 21.22
CA LEU A 53 -3.16 -2.25 22.31
C LEU A 53 -3.77 -1.76 23.63
N ALA A 54 -3.67 -0.45 23.93
CA ALA A 54 -4.23 0.13 25.14
C ALA A 54 -5.77 0.12 25.18
N LEU A 55 -6.44 0.08 24.01
CA LEU A 55 -7.90 -0.01 23.97
C LEU A 55 -8.43 -1.27 24.66
N TRP A 56 -7.72 -2.39 24.56
CA TRP A 56 -8.16 -3.67 25.11
C TRP A 56 -8.35 -3.62 26.63
N PRO A 57 -7.33 -3.30 27.43
CA PRO A 57 -7.54 -3.19 28.89
C PRO A 57 -8.51 -2.08 29.27
N LEU A 58 -8.55 -0.94 28.55
CA LEU A 58 -9.46 0.16 28.86
C LEU A 58 -10.92 -0.23 28.64
N VAL A 59 -11.23 -0.97 27.59
CA VAL A 59 -12.60 -1.43 27.31
C VAL A 59 -12.98 -2.60 28.23
N ILE A 60 -12.11 -3.59 28.38
CA ILE A 60 -12.38 -4.77 29.20
C ILE A 60 -12.59 -4.40 30.68
N SER A 61 -11.84 -3.41 31.19
CA SER A 61 -12.01 -2.92 32.57
C SER A 61 -13.21 -1.98 32.76
N GLY A 62 -13.94 -1.64 31.69
CA GLY A 62 -15.09 -0.72 31.74
C GLY A 62 -14.73 0.76 31.87
N ILE A 63 -13.44 1.14 31.83
CA ILE A 63 -13.00 2.55 31.83
C ILE A 63 -13.46 3.25 30.56
N MET A 64 -13.44 2.55 29.44
CA MET A 64 -13.90 3.06 28.16
C MET A 64 -15.11 2.25 27.66
N PRO A 65 -16.22 2.89 27.26
CA PRO A 65 -17.35 2.16 26.69
C PRO A 65 -16.97 1.56 25.33
N LEU A 66 -17.48 0.37 25.04
CA LEU A 66 -17.13 -0.41 23.85
C LEU A 66 -17.36 0.35 22.53
N TRP A 67 -18.43 1.17 22.43
CA TRP A 67 -18.68 1.98 21.24
C TRP A 67 -17.57 3.00 20.96
N ALA A 68 -17.02 3.62 22.02
CA ALA A 68 -15.90 4.56 21.87
C ALA A 68 -14.62 3.80 21.48
N GLY A 69 -14.38 2.64 22.10
CA GLY A 69 -13.30 1.73 21.71
C GLY A 69 -13.38 1.32 20.24
N PHE A 70 -14.58 1.02 19.74
CA PHE A 70 -14.81 0.67 18.33
C PHE A 70 -14.44 1.81 17.37
N ILE A 71 -14.86 3.05 17.67
CA ILE A 71 -14.52 4.21 16.84
C ILE A 71 -13.01 4.41 16.78
N ILE A 72 -12.35 4.39 17.94
CA ILE A 72 -10.91 4.59 18.03
C ILE A 72 -10.16 3.43 17.36
N ALA A 73 -10.57 2.18 17.60
CA ALA A 73 -9.98 1.01 16.94
C ALA A 73 -10.11 1.10 15.42
N THR A 74 -11.25 1.56 14.89
CA THR A 74 -11.45 1.74 13.46
C THR A 74 -10.48 2.78 12.89
N LEU A 75 -10.27 3.90 13.57
CA LEU A 75 -9.29 4.91 13.18
C LEU A 75 -7.86 4.36 13.25
N ASN A 76 -7.50 3.68 14.34
CA ASN A 76 -6.17 3.06 14.49
C ASN A 76 -5.88 2.07 13.36
N VAL A 77 -6.82 1.18 13.05
CA VAL A 77 -6.64 0.18 11.99
C VAL A 77 -6.57 0.83 10.61
N THR A 78 -7.41 1.84 10.33
CA THR A 78 -7.40 2.58 9.08
C THR A 78 -6.07 3.30 8.85
N LEU A 79 -5.49 3.88 9.90
CA LEU A 79 -4.28 4.70 9.82
C LEU A 79 -2.98 3.92 10.04
N CYS A 80 -3.03 2.59 10.23
CA CYS A 80 -1.84 1.78 10.52
C CYS A 80 -1.03 1.38 9.27
N TYR A 81 -1.59 1.52 8.06
CA TYR A 81 -0.98 1.03 6.83
C TYR A 81 0.22 1.86 6.37
N LEU A 82 0.11 3.20 6.41
CA LEU A 82 1.10 4.09 5.79
C LEU A 82 2.52 3.97 6.38
N PRO A 83 2.73 3.78 7.69
CA PRO A 83 4.07 3.50 8.20
C PRO A 83 4.68 2.22 7.60
N SER A 84 3.90 1.16 7.43
CA SER A 84 4.35 -0.05 6.74
C SER A 84 4.62 0.20 5.25
N HIS A 85 3.83 1.01 4.60
CA HIS A 85 4.02 1.40 3.20
C HIS A 85 5.36 2.13 2.98
N GLU A 86 5.74 3.07 3.86
CA GLU A 86 7.08 3.67 3.86
C GLU A 86 8.18 2.61 4.03
N ALA A 87 7.96 1.62 4.91
CA ALA A 87 8.91 0.52 5.09
C ALA A 87 8.99 -0.41 3.85
N GLN A 88 7.89 -0.60 3.12
CA GLN A 88 7.88 -1.38 1.88
C GLN A 88 8.83 -0.75 0.84
N HIS A 89 8.87 0.58 0.76
CA HIS A 89 9.78 1.34 -0.09
C HIS A 89 11.19 1.53 0.50
N SER A 90 11.44 1.02 1.71
CA SER A 90 12.73 1.18 2.42
C SER A 90 13.07 2.64 2.77
N ASN A 91 12.06 3.48 2.98
CA ASN A 91 12.21 4.92 3.22
C ASN A 91 12.77 5.24 4.61
N TYR A 92 12.72 4.31 5.58
CA TYR A 92 13.40 4.48 6.86
C TYR A 92 14.88 4.13 6.79
N ALA A 93 15.21 3.03 6.10
CA ALA A 93 16.59 2.62 5.90
C ALA A 93 16.71 1.68 4.69
N PRO A 94 17.56 2.00 3.71
CA PRO A 94 17.78 1.14 2.55
C PRO A 94 18.49 -0.17 2.94
N PRO A 95 18.51 -1.17 2.06
CA PRO A 95 19.30 -2.38 2.25
C PRO A 95 20.78 -2.03 2.52
N GLY A 96 21.38 -2.71 3.51
CA GLY A 96 22.78 -2.46 3.92
C GLY A 96 22.96 -1.32 4.94
N HIS A 97 21.94 -0.52 5.21
CA HIS A 97 22.03 0.54 6.22
C HIS A 97 22.01 -0.05 7.65
N PRO A 98 22.79 0.48 8.62
CA PRO A 98 22.82 -0.03 10.00
C PRO A 98 21.45 -0.04 10.70
N LEU A 99 20.56 0.90 10.34
CA LEU A 99 19.18 0.97 10.88
C LEU A 99 18.18 0.16 10.07
N ARG A 100 18.61 -0.76 9.21
CA ARG A 100 17.68 -1.60 8.43
C ARG A 100 16.69 -2.36 9.29
N TRP A 101 17.12 -2.80 10.47
CA TRP A 101 16.26 -3.46 11.45
C TRP A 101 15.05 -2.60 11.86
N LEU A 102 15.23 -1.26 11.97
CA LEU A 102 14.14 -0.34 12.31
C LEU A 102 13.11 -0.25 11.18
N ASN A 103 13.57 -0.24 9.92
CA ASN A 103 12.67 -0.30 8.76
C ASN A 103 11.81 -1.58 8.79
N GLU A 104 12.43 -2.72 9.04
CA GLU A 104 11.72 -4.00 9.15
C GLU A 104 10.76 -3.98 10.36
N LEU A 105 11.22 -3.54 11.53
CA LEU A 105 10.40 -3.44 12.73
C LEU A 105 9.12 -2.63 12.46
N ILE A 106 9.26 -1.40 11.96
CA ILE A 106 8.10 -0.54 11.68
C ILE A 106 7.17 -1.20 10.66
N GLY A 107 7.74 -1.80 9.60
CA GLY A 107 6.98 -2.49 8.57
C GLY A 107 6.10 -3.61 9.13
N TYR A 108 6.64 -4.40 10.06
CA TYR A 108 5.93 -5.51 10.68
C TYR A 108 4.91 -5.06 11.73
N VAL A 109 5.33 -4.20 12.68
CA VAL A 109 4.49 -3.94 13.84
C VAL A 109 3.33 -3.00 13.54
N SER A 110 3.51 -2.07 12.62
CA SER A 110 2.46 -1.08 12.31
C SER A 110 1.19 -1.71 11.75
N THR A 111 1.28 -2.82 11.00
CA THR A 111 0.14 -3.48 10.37
C THR A 111 -0.45 -4.65 11.16
N ILE A 112 -0.01 -4.88 12.41
CA ILE A 112 -0.59 -5.91 13.28
C ILE A 112 -2.12 -5.74 13.42
N PRO A 113 -2.66 -4.53 13.70
CA PRO A 113 -4.11 -4.36 13.81
C PRO A 113 -4.87 -4.65 12.51
N LEU A 114 -4.23 -4.45 11.36
CA LEU A 114 -4.81 -4.72 10.03
C LEU A 114 -4.71 -6.19 9.62
N VAL A 115 -3.85 -6.97 10.31
CA VAL A 115 -3.54 -8.36 9.93
C VAL A 115 -3.03 -8.43 8.48
N LEU A 116 -2.13 -7.52 8.13
CA LEU A 116 -1.51 -7.46 6.80
C LEU A 116 -0.05 -7.94 6.89
N PRO A 117 0.29 -9.12 6.33
CA PRO A 117 1.64 -9.65 6.36
C PRO A 117 2.60 -8.74 5.59
N PHE A 118 3.66 -8.30 6.25
CA PHE A 118 4.55 -7.27 5.71
C PHE A 118 5.33 -7.72 4.46
N LYS A 119 5.81 -8.97 4.43
CA LYS A 119 6.49 -9.49 3.24
C LYS A 119 5.56 -9.61 2.05
N THR A 120 4.33 -10.08 2.28
CA THR A 120 3.29 -10.11 1.24
C THR A 120 3.05 -8.72 0.69
N ALA A 121 2.75 -7.75 1.57
CA ALA A 121 2.50 -6.38 1.19
C ALA A 121 3.67 -5.77 0.41
N ARG A 122 4.93 -5.98 0.87
CA ARG A 122 6.12 -5.48 0.16
C ARG A 122 6.25 -6.10 -1.24
N ILE A 123 6.14 -7.42 -1.38
CA ILE A 123 6.31 -8.09 -2.68
C ILE A 123 5.24 -7.63 -3.66
N THR A 124 3.98 -7.67 -3.24
CA THR A 124 2.86 -7.31 -4.12
C THR A 124 2.89 -5.83 -4.49
N HIS A 125 3.24 -4.96 -3.55
CA HIS A 125 3.33 -3.52 -3.79
C HIS A 125 4.49 -3.15 -4.73
N MET A 126 5.66 -3.80 -4.60
CA MET A 126 6.76 -3.59 -5.55
C MET A 126 6.44 -4.12 -6.95
N ASP A 127 5.72 -5.23 -7.06
CA ASP A 127 5.23 -5.73 -8.34
C ASP A 127 4.20 -4.77 -8.95
N HIS A 128 3.29 -4.23 -8.12
CA HIS A 128 2.33 -3.21 -8.57
C HIS A 128 3.03 -1.98 -9.16
N HIS A 129 4.05 -1.43 -8.49
CA HIS A 129 4.84 -0.32 -9.04
C HIS A 129 5.55 -0.68 -10.34
N SER A 130 6.03 -1.92 -10.46
CA SER A 130 6.78 -2.37 -11.63
C SER A 130 5.87 -2.65 -12.84
N PHE A 131 4.65 -3.09 -12.59
CA PHE A 131 3.72 -3.62 -13.61
C PHE A 131 2.35 -2.94 -13.59
N THR A 132 2.27 -1.75 -13.03
CA THR A 132 0.99 -1.01 -12.91
C THR A 132 0.19 -1.04 -14.19
N ASN A 133 -1.08 -1.46 -14.08
CA ASN A 133 -2.04 -1.62 -15.17
C ASN A 133 -1.76 -2.79 -16.13
N ASP A 134 -0.81 -3.66 -15.85
CA ASP A 134 -0.60 -4.89 -16.60
C ASP A 134 -1.62 -5.96 -16.14
N PRO A 135 -2.48 -6.49 -17.03
CA PRO A 135 -3.55 -7.41 -16.61
C PRO A 135 -3.05 -8.75 -16.05
N GLU A 136 -1.83 -9.15 -16.36
CA GLU A 136 -1.26 -10.44 -15.94
C GLU A 136 -0.30 -10.32 -14.76
N ARG A 137 0.35 -9.17 -14.59
CA ARG A 137 1.46 -8.99 -13.66
C ARG A 137 1.16 -8.02 -12.52
N ASP A 138 0.22 -7.09 -12.71
CA ASP A 138 -0.17 -6.16 -11.64
C ASP A 138 -1.09 -6.87 -10.64
N PRO A 139 -0.63 -7.11 -9.40
CA PRO A 139 -1.48 -7.76 -8.40
C PRO A 139 -2.73 -6.95 -8.04
N ASP A 140 -2.69 -5.63 -8.24
CA ASP A 140 -3.81 -4.74 -7.99
C ASP A 140 -4.72 -4.55 -9.22
N TYR A 141 -4.38 -5.15 -10.37
CA TYR A 141 -5.20 -5.04 -11.57
C TYR A 141 -6.67 -5.42 -11.34
N GLY A 142 -6.87 -6.41 -10.52
CA GLY A 142 -8.21 -6.87 -10.17
C GLY A 142 -9.03 -5.89 -9.31
N VAL A 143 -8.43 -4.85 -8.74
CA VAL A 143 -9.15 -3.79 -7.99
C VAL A 143 -9.86 -2.81 -8.93
N LYS A 144 -9.57 -2.86 -10.24
CA LYS A 144 -10.21 -2.00 -11.24
C LYS A 144 -11.72 -2.25 -11.29
N ALA A 145 -12.45 -1.26 -10.83
CA ALA A 145 -13.91 -1.26 -10.85
C ALA A 145 -14.41 0.03 -11.52
N LYS A 146 -15.59 -0.04 -12.12
CA LYS A 146 -16.15 1.08 -12.88
C LYS A 146 -16.55 2.29 -12.04
N ASN A 147 -16.77 2.10 -10.76
CA ASN A 147 -17.11 3.15 -9.79
C ASN A 147 -16.77 2.70 -8.36
N ALA A 148 -16.83 3.64 -7.41
CA ALA A 148 -16.48 3.43 -6.00
C ALA A 148 -17.31 2.31 -5.34
N PHE A 149 -18.61 2.25 -5.61
CA PHE A 149 -19.47 1.20 -5.05
C PHE A 149 -19.05 -0.18 -5.52
N ALA A 150 -18.78 -0.34 -6.83
CA ALA A 150 -18.29 -1.60 -7.37
C ALA A 150 -16.90 -1.96 -6.80
N ALA A 151 -16.02 -0.98 -6.55
CA ALA A 151 -14.72 -1.20 -5.91
C ALA A 151 -14.88 -1.75 -4.49
N ILE A 152 -15.77 -1.16 -3.70
CA ILE A 152 -16.09 -1.62 -2.33
C ILE A 152 -16.63 -3.05 -2.36
N MET A 153 -17.64 -3.32 -3.21
CA MET A 153 -18.26 -4.65 -3.28
C MET A 153 -17.29 -5.73 -3.75
N GLN A 154 -16.46 -5.44 -4.74
CA GLN A 154 -15.40 -6.36 -5.17
C GLN A 154 -14.38 -6.63 -4.07
N GLY A 155 -13.95 -5.58 -3.34
CA GLY A 155 -13.05 -5.71 -2.21
C GLY A 155 -13.63 -6.59 -1.09
N LEU A 156 -14.90 -6.41 -0.76
CA LEU A 156 -15.61 -7.24 0.23
C LEU A 156 -15.71 -8.70 -0.23
N PHE A 157 -16.10 -8.92 -1.50
CA PHE A 157 -16.23 -10.26 -2.09
C PHE A 157 -14.91 -11.04 -2.08
N ARG A 158 -13.81 -10.39 -2.49
CA ARG A 158 -12.48 -11.03 -2.53
C ARG A 158 -11.94 -11.44 -1.16
N ARG A 159 -12.36 -10.74 -0.10
CA ARG A 159 -11.97 -11.09 1.27
C ARG A 159 -12.77 -12.24 1.89
N GLN A 160 -13.75 -12.78 1.16
CA GLN A 160 -14.50 -13.94 1.64
C GLN A 160 -13.68 -15.23 1.46
N PRO A 161 -13.75 -16.18 2.41
CA PRO A 161 -13.10 -17.48 2.27
C PRO A 161 -13.52 -18.20 0.99
N GLY A 162 -12.57 -18.81 0.31
CA GLY A 162 -12.81 -19.55 -0.94
C GLY A 162 -12.80 -18.73 -2.22
N ASN A 163 -12.74 -17.41 -2.15
CA ASN A 163 -12.59 -16.56 -3.33
C ASN A 163 -11.12 -16.42 -3.73
N ALA A 164 -10.89 -16.13 -5.02
CA ALA A 164 -9.54 -15.98 -5.55
C ALA A 164 -8.81 -14.82 -4.86
N ASP A 165 -7.70 -15.13 -4.23
CA ASP A 165 -6.75 -14.15 -3.69
C ASP A 165 -5.62 -13.95 -4.69
N ALA A 166 -5.65 -12.83 -5.41
CA ALA A 166 -4.64 -12.50 -6.41
C ALA A 166 -3.22 -12.43 -5.81
N TYR A 167 -3.09 -11.97 -4.56
CA TYR A 167 -1.80 -11.90 -3.87
C TYR A 167 -1.26 -13.29 -3.53
N GLY A 168 -2.11 -14.17 -3.00
CA GLY A 168 -1.75 -15.54 -2.71
C GLY A 168 -1.33 -16.31 -3.96
N LEU A 169 -2.08 -16.19 -5.06
CA LEU A 169 -1.73 -16.80 -6.34
C LEU A 169 -0.41 -16.28 -6.91
N LEU A 170 -0.14 -14.97 -6.82
CA LEU A 170 1.11 -14.38 -7.23
C LEU A 170 2.29 -14.91 -6.42
N LEU A 171 2.14 -14.96 -5.09
CA LEU A 171 3.19 -15.48 -4.21
C LEU A 171 3.45 -16.96 -4.47
N GLN A 172 2.40 -17.76 -4.66
CA GLN A 172 2.55 -19.17 -5.02
C GLN A 172 3.32 -19.35 -6.32
N LYS A 173 2.96 -18.64 -7.38
CA LYS A 173 3.67 -18.67 -8.67
C LYS A 173 5.14 -18.29 -8.53
N LYS A 174 5.44 -17.27 -7.72
CA LYS A 174 6.81 -16.86 -7.43
C LYS A 174 7.59 -17.92 -6.63
N ALA A 175 6.96 -18.53 -5.65
CA ALA A 175 7.56 -19.60 -4.86
C ALA A 175 7.87 -20.84 -5.70
N GLU A 176 6.94 -21.25 -6.57
CA GLU A 176 7.13 -22.35 -7.52
C GLU A 176 8.30 -22.08 -8.50
N SER A 177 8.57 -20.82 -8.81
CA SER A 177 9.75 -20.41 -9.59
C SER A 177 11.05 -20.31 -8.76
N GLY A 178 11.04 -20.71 -7.49
CA GLY A 178 12.20 -20.74 -6.59
C GLY A 178 12.49 -19.43 -5.84
N ASN A 179 11.52 -18.50 -5.80
CA ASN A 179 11.70 -17.26 -5.06
C ASN A 179 11.53 -17.50 -3.54
N LYS A 180 12.64 -17.54 -2.81
CA LYS A 180 12.66 -17.76 -1.35
C LYS A 180 11.97 -16.66 -0.54
N LEU A 181 11.89 -15.43 -1.03
CA LEU A 181 11.15 -14.38 -0.34
C LEU A 181 9.64 -14.62 -0.42
N ALA A 182 9.15 -15.11 -1.55
CA ALA A 182 7.75 -15.48 -1.71
C ALA A 182 7.37 -16.68 -0.82
N GLU A 183 8.22 -17.71 -0.72
CA GLU A 183 8.02 -18.83 0.21
C GLU A 183 7.87 -18.32 1.66
N ARG A 184 8.77 -17.44 2.10
CA ARG A 184 8.72 -16.84 3.45
C ARG A 184 7.49 -15.95 3.65
N ALA A 185 7.03 -15.25 2.61
CA ALA A 185 5.84 -14.41 2.67
C ALA A 185 4.57 -15.27 2.82
N ILE A 186 4.49 -16.42 2.15
CA ILE A 186 3.39 -17.38 2.30
C ILE A 186 3.33 -17.91 3.74
N VAL A 187 4.48 -18.33 4.29
CA VAL A 187 4.54 -18.80 5.69
C VAL A 187 4.13 -17.71 6.67
N GLU A 188 4.61 -16.48 6.49
CA GLU A 188 4.24 -15.34 7.31
C GLU A 188 2.73 -15.06 7.26
N ALA A 189 2.15 -15.05 6.06
CA ALA A 189 0.72 -14.85 5.87
C ALA A 189 -0.12 -15.94 6.57
N LEU A 190 0.29 -17.19 6.44
CA LEU A 190 -0.37 -18.31 7.09
C LEU A 190 -0.30 -18.18 8.62
N VAL A 191 0.88 -17.94 9.17
CA VAL A 191 1.09 -17.76 10.63
C VAL A 191 0.27 -16.60 11.16
N GLN A 192 0.34 -15.43 10.52
CA GLN A 192 -0.37 -14.24 10.98
C GLN A 192 -1.89 -14.42 10.91
N THR A 193 -2.41 -14.97 9.80
CA THR A 193 -3.86 -15.20 9.64
C THR A 193 -4.37 -16.23 10.62
N THR A 194 -3.64 -17.35 10.79
CA THR A 194 -4.01 -18.39 11.76
C THR A 194 -3.99 -17.84 13.18
N SER A 195 -2.93 -17.11 13.56
CA SER A 195 -2.84 -16.47 14.88
C SER A 195 -4.00 -15.51 15.13
N PHE A 196 -4.39 -14.70 14.14
CA PHE A 196 -5.52 -13.80 14.23
C PHE A 196 -6.81 -14.56 14.58
N TYR A 197 -7.16 -15.59 13.83
CA TYR A 197 -8.38 -16.35 14.09
C TYR A 197 -8.34 -17.13 15.41
N LEU A 198 -7.18 -17.67 15.78
CA LEU A 198 -7.02 -18.34 17.08
C LEU A 198 -7.19 -17.37 18.26
N ILE A 199 -6.65 -16.14 18.16
CA ILE A 199 -6.83 -15.11 19.19
C ILE A 199 -8.29 -14.68 19.26
N LEU A 200 -8.97 -14.45 18.12
CA LEU A 200 -10.39 -14.11 18.12
C LEU A 200 -11.24 -15.21 18.76
N ALA A 201 -10.96 -16.48 18.43
CA ALA A 201 -11.66 -17.63 19.02
C ALA A 201 -11.41 -17.72 20.53
N ALA A 202 -10.18 -17.53 20.99
CA ALA A 202 -9.84 -17.53 22.41
C ALA A 202 -10.54 -16.39 23.18
N LEU A 203 -10.57 -15.18 22.61
CA LEU A 203 -11.29 -14.05 23.18
C LEU A 203 -12.80 -14.34 23.28
N ALA A 204 -13.40 -14.86 22.20
CA ALA A 204 -14.82 -15.19 22.17
C ALA A 204 -15.16 -16.28 23.20
N TRP A 205 -14.33 -17.34 23.30
CA TRP A 205 -14.47 -18.39 24.30
C TRP A 205 -14.36 -17.87 25.73
N SER A 206 -13.53 -16.85 25.94
CA SER A 206 -13.32 -16.20 27.25
C SER A 206 -14.40 -15.17 27.61
N GLY A 207 -15.45 -15.04 26.80
CA GLY A 207 -16.55 -14.10 27.04
C GLY A 207 -16.39 -12.69 26.43
N TYR A 208 -15.31 -12.46 25.65
CA TYR A 208 -15.00 -11.17 25.01
C TYR A 208 -15.31 -11.15 23.51
N ALA A 209 -16.40 -11.83 23.10
CA ALA A 209 -16.76 -11.94 21.68
C ALA A 209 -17.07 -10.59 21.03
N LEU A 210 -17.76 -9.69 21.76
CA LEU A 210 -18.10 -8.36 21.26
C LEU A 210 -16.87 -7.46 21.16
N GLU A 211 -15.98 -7.51 22.14
CA GLU A 211 -14.71 -6.78 22.12
C GLU A 211 -13.84 -7.28 20.95
N ALA A 212 -13.72 -8.59 20.76
CA ALA A 212 -13.00 -9.17 19.63
C ALA A 212 -13.57 -8.70 18.28
N ALA A 213 -14.90 -8.68 18.16
CA ALA A 213 -15.58 -8.22 16.96
C ALA A 213 -15.39 -6.72 16.71
N LEU A 214 -15.55 -5.89 17.74
CA LEU A 214 -15.59 -4.43 17.59
C LEU A 214 -14.25 -3.72 17.80
N LEU A 215 -13.26 -4.35 18.43
CA LEU A 215 -11.91 -3.76 18.55
C LEU A 215 -10.95 -4.30 17.49
N TRP A 216 -11.25 -5.42 16.81
CA TRP A 216 -10.34 -5.97 15.82
C TRP A 216 -11.01 -6.42 14.53
N TRP A 217 -11.96 -7.38 14.57
CA TRP A 217 -12.48 -7.99 13.35
C TRP A 217 -13.17 -6.98 12.44
N LEU A 218 -14.15 -6.21 12.94
CA LEU A 218 -14.87 -5.23 12.13
C LEU A 218 -14.01 -4.02 11.74
N PRO A 219 -13.22 -3.40 12.65
CA PRO A 219 -12.26 -2.37 12.28
C PRO A 219 -11.30 -2.80 11.17
N ARG A 220 -10.82 -4.05 11.20
CA ARG A 220 -9.98 -4.60 10.13
C ARG A 220 -10.69 -4.58 8.77
N HIS A 221 -11.95 -5.01 8.71
CA HIS A 221 -12.71 -5.00 7.46
C HIS A 221 -12.99 -3.57 6.96
N LEU A 222 -13.29 -2.65 7.84
CA LEU A 222 -13.48 -1.23 7.50
C LEU A 222 -12.16 -0.59 7.02
N GLY A 223 -11.07 -0.82 7.74
CA GLY A 223 -9.74 -0.31 7.38
C GLY A 223 -9.27 -0.85 6.02
N MET A 224 -9.41 -2.14 5.77
CA MET A 224 -9.09 -2.74 4.47
C MET A 224 -9.96 -2.17 3.33
N THR A 225 -11.23 -1.87 3.61
CA THR A 225 -12.11 -1.25 2.61
C THR A 225 -11.67 0.19 2.31
N TYR A 226 -11.31 0.96 3.34
CA TYR A 226 -10.75 2.29 3.17
C TYR A 226 -9.46 2.27 2.34
N ILE A 227 -8.51 1.40 2.67
CA ILE A 227 -7.24 1.27 1.96
C ILE A 227 -7.49 0.90 0.48
N SER A 228 -8.32 -0.11 0.22
CA SER A 228 -8.64 -0.52 -1.15
C SER A 228 -9.30 0.61 -1.97
N LEU A 229 -10.15 1.41 -1.34
CA LEU A 229 -10.86 2.50 -2.03
C LEU A 229 -9.97 3.73 -2.21
N PHE A 230 -9.45 4.28 -1.13
CA PHE A 230 -8.79 5.60 -1.14
C PHE A 230 -7.31 5.53 -1.47
N LEU A 231 -6.62 4.44 -1.13
CA LEU A 231 -5.18 4.33 -1.33
C LEU A 231 -4.82 3.47 -2.56
N SER A 232 -5.76 2.69 -3.10
CA SER A 232 -5.54 1.88 -4.30
C SER A 232 -6.45 2.31 -5.46
N TRP A 233 -7.79 2.21 -5.32
CA TRP A 233 -8.70 2.46 -6.43
C TRP A 233 -8.71 3.92 -6.90
N PHE A 234 -8.90 4.89 -6.01
CA PHE A 234 -8.96 6.32 -6.39
C PHE A 234 -7.72 6.83 -7.14
N PRO A 235 -6.49 6.52 -6.69
CA PRO A 235 -5.30 6.98 -7.37
C PRO A 235 -5.10 6.40 -8.78
N HIS A 236 -5.67 5.23 -9.04
CA HIS A 236 -5.52 4.53 -10.31
C HIS A 236 -6.72 4.67 -11.23
N HIS A 237 -7.92 4.96 -10.71
CA HIS A 237 -9.11 5.11 -11.53
C HIS A 237 -9.15 6.51 -12.17
N PRO A 238 -9.47 6.64 -13.48
CA PRO A 238 -9.80 5.59 -14.47
C PRO A 238 -8.62 5.18 -15.37
N MET A 239 -7.37 5.23 -14.87
CA MET A 239 -6.17 4.94 -15.67
C MET A 239 -6.11 3.46 -16.07
N THR A 240 -5.79 3.22 -17.34
CA THR A 240 -5.63 1.86 -17.89
C THR A 240 -4.34 1.69 -18.66
N GLU A 241 -3.67 2.81 -18.99
CA GLU A 241 -2.44 2.79 -19.74
C GLU A 241 -1.29 2.28 -18.87
N GLN A 242 -0.36 1.59 -19.49
CA GLN A 242 0.93 1.25 -18.92
C GLN A 242 1.95 2.36 -19.22
N GLY A 243 3.02 2.39 -18.44
CA GLY A 243 4.07 3.36 -18.64
C GLY A 243 4.11 4.44 -17.56
N ARG A 244 5.33 4.82 -17.24
CA ARG A 244 5.72 5.59 -16.05
C ARG A 244 4.92 6.87 -15.81
N TYR A 245 4.52 7.57 -16.87
CA TYR A 245 3.84 8.86 -16.78
C TYR A 245 2.32 8.79 -17.02
N ARG A 246 1.80 7.59 -17.30
CA ARG A 246 0.42 7.36 -17.73
C ARG A 246 -0.33 6.33 -16.91
N ASN A 247 0.35 5.66 -16.00
CA ASN A 247 -0.23 4.54 -15.26
C ASN A 247 -1.00 4.96 -13.99
N THR A 248 -0.80 6.19 -13.52
CA THR A 248 -1.51 6.79 -12.38
C THR A 248 -1.80 8.26 -12.65
N ARG A 249 -2.39 8.95 -11.67
CA ARG A 249 -2.75 10.36 -11.74
C ARG A 249 -2.50 11.10 -10.42
N SER A 250 -2.56 12.41 -10.42
CA SER A 250 -2.96 13.18 -9.24
C SER A 250 -4.46 13.43 -9.30
N PHE A 251 -5.09 13.56 -8.13
CA PHE A 251 -6.50 13.90 -8.04
C PHE A 251 -6.71 14.87 -6.89
N HIS A 252 -7.71 15.74 -7.02
CA HIS A 252 -8.04 16.71 -5.98
C HIS A 252 -9.51 16.60 -5.60
N HIS A 253 -9.78 16.65 -4.29
CA HIS A 253 -11.13 16.62 -3.77
C HIS A 253 -11.34 17.74 -2.75
N TRP A 254 -12.60 18.11 -2.54
CA TRP A 254 -13.01 19.15 -1.59
C TRP A 254 -12.58 18.86 -0.14
N TYR A 255 -12.44 17.58 0.23
CA TYR A 255 -11.92 17.17 1.54
C TYR A 255 -10.38 17.19 1.61
N GLY A 256 -9.69 17.53 0.52
CA GLY A 256 -8.25 17.64 0.43
C GLY A 256 -7.52 16.33 0.67
N ASN A 257 -6.25 16.47 0.94
CA ASN A 257 -5.33 15.35 1.13
C ASN A 257 -5.53 14.58 2.46
N ILE A 258 -6.45 14.99 3.32
CA ILE A 258 -6.68 14.38 4.63
C ILE A 258 -7.21 12.96 4.47
N VAL A 259 -8.27 12.77 3.68
CA VAL A 259 -8.91 11.46 3.49
C VAL A 259 -8.04 10.50 2.68
N ALA A 260 -7.29 11.00 1.72
CA ALA A 260 -6.39 10.21 0.90
C ALA A 260 -4.98 10.03 1.50
N LEU A 261 -4.68 10.69 2.62
CA LEU A 261 -3.43 10.54 3.39
C LEU A 261 -2.15 10.72 2.55
N GLY A 262 -2.13 11.68 1.62
CA GLY A 262 -1.00 11.93 0.72
C GLY A 262 -1.12 11.25 -0.65
N MET A 263 -2.06 10.35 -0.84
CA MET A 263 -2.23 9.61 -2.09
C MET A 263 -2.85 10.44 -3.23
N GLU A 264 -3.29 11.69 -2.97
CA GLU A 264 -3.67 12.63 -4.04
C GLU A 264 -2.54 12.89 -5.03
N TYR A 265 -1.30 12.79 -4.56
CA TYR A 265 -0.09 12.99 -5.38
C TYR A 265 0.51 11.66 -5.86
N HIS A 266 -0.34 10.70 -6.21
CA HIS A 266 0.07 9.32 -6.48
C HIS A 266 1.01 9.19 -7.69
N ILE A 267 0.90 10.07 -8.67
CA ILE A 267 1.86 10.14 -9.78
C ILE A 267 3.30 10.37 -9.28
N VAL A 268 3.50 11.25 -8.29
CA VAL A 268 4.83 11.48 -7.72
C VAL A 268 5.32 10.24 -6.98
N HIS A 269 4.42 9.59 -6.23
CA HIS A 269 4.73 8.36 -5.52
C HIS A 269 5.17 7.24 -6.48
N HIS A 270 4.46 7.02 -7.59
CA HIS A 270 4.84 6.02 -8.59
C HIS A 270 6.14 6.38 -9.33
N LEU A 271 6.38 7.65 -9.61
CA LEU A 271 7.62 8.11 -10.25
C LEU A 271 8.82 7.98 -9.32
N HIS A 272 8.66 8.31 -8.07
CA HIS A 272 9.74 8.43 -7.08
C HIS A 272 9.31 7.91 -5.69
N PRO A 273 9.12 6.60 -5.54
CA PRO A 273 8.61 6.00 -4.29
C PRO A 273 9.56 6.18 -3.08
N GLY A 274 10.80 6.58 -3.33
CA GLY A 274 11.75 6.97 -2.28
C GLY A 274 11.48 8.36 -1.67
N ILE A 275 10.50 9.12 -2.18
CA ILE A 275 10.04 10.35 -1.52
C ILE A 275 9.02 9.94 -0.44
N PRO A 276 9.26 10.25 0.85
CA PRO A 276 8.29 9.98 1.90
C PRO A 276 6.95 10.66 1.63
N LEU A 277 5.84 10.00 1.94
CA LEU A 277 4.47 10.44 1.59
C LEU A 277 4.16 11.87 2.06
N ASN A 278 4.64 12.25 3.25
CA ASN A 278 4.45 13.60 3.79
C ASN A 278 5.16 14.71 2.99
N ARG A 279 6.03 14.35 2.05
CA ARG A 279 6.74 15.28 1.17
C ARG A 279 6.22 15.28 -0.26
N ASN A 280 5.33 14.36 -0.61
CA ASN A 280 4.79 14.25 -1.97
C ASN A 280 4.11 15.54 -2.44
N ALA A 281 3.37 16.22 -1.57
CA ALA A 281 2.73 17.50 -1.89
C ALA A 281 3.74 18.60 -2.27
N ALA A 282 4.85 18.69 -1.56
CA ALA A 282 5.90 19.68 -1.87
C ALA A 282 6.66 19.32 -3.15
N ALA A 283 7.00 18.03 -3.32
CA ALA A 283 7.62 17.51 -4.52
C ALA A 283 6.73 17.70 -5.75
N PHE A 284 5.43 17.43 -5.62
CA PHE A 284 4.45 17.63 -6.70
C PHE A 284 4.42 19.09 -7.19
N ARG A 285 4.35 20.07 -6.27
CA ARG A 285 4.34 21.48 -6.64
C ARG A 285 5.58 21.89 -7.44
N GLU A 286 6.75 21.38 -7.06
CA GLU A 286 8.01 21.67 -7.77
C GLU A 286 8.13 20.91 -9.10
N MET A 287 7.64 19.67 -9.15
CA MET A 287 7.66 18.82 -10.37
C MET A 287 6.55 19.15 -11.37
N ARG A 288 5.49 19.85 -10.95
CA ARG A 288 4.26 20.05 -11.75
C ARG A 288 4.53 20.50 -13.19
N PRO A 289 5.42 21.49 -13.47
CA PRO A 289 5.70 21.88 -14.86
C PRO A 289 6.23 20.70 -15.71
N LEU A 290 7.12 19.88 -15.15
CA LEU A 290 7.66 18.70 -15.84
C LEU A 290 6.59 17.61 -16.05
N LEU A 291 5.72 17.41 -15.07
CA LEU A 291 4.63 16.45 -15.16
C LEU A 291 3.62 16.83 -16.26
N VAL A 292 3.31 18.14 -16.38
CA VAL A 292 2.48 18.67 -17.47
C VAL A 292 3.16 18.42 -18.83
N GLU A 293 4.44 18.75 -18.96
CA GLU A 293 5.21 18.54 -20.19
C GLU A 293 5.27 17.06 -20.59
N ARG A 294 5.32 16.14 -19.59
CA ARG A 294 5.24 14.68 -19.78
C ARG A 294 3.83 14.18 -20.12
N GLY A 295 2.82 15.04 -20.07
CA GLY A 295 1.44 14.69 -20.33
C GLY A 295 0.84 13.79 -19.27
N CYS A 296 1.31 13.92 -18.01
CA CYS A 296 0.70 13.26 -16.86
C CYS A 296 -0.73 13.76 -16.66
N ARG A 297 -1.62 12.89 -16.18
CA ARG A 297 -2.97 13.28 -15.78
C ARG A 297 -2.93 13.93 -14.41
N LEU A 298 -3.08 15.23 -14.40
CA LEU A 298 -3.13 16.05 -13.20
C LEU A 298 -4.54 16.65 -13.12
N GLU A 299 -5.30 16.24 -12.11
CA GLU A 299 -6.63 16.78 -11.83
C GLU A 299 -6.48 17.73 -10.63
N ASP A 300 -6.58 19.02 -10.93
CA ASP A 300 -6.49 20.10 -9.95
C ASP A 300 -7.88 20.50 -9.42
#